data_7daf4834866432144c7fde94d354c2ef
#
_entry.id   7daf4834866432144c7fde94d354c2ef
#
_cell.length_a   1.000
_cell.length_b   1.000
_cell.length_c   1.000
_cell.angle_alpha   90.00
_cell.angle_beta   90.00
_cell.angle_gamma   90.00
#
_symmetry.space_group_name_H-M   'P 1'
#
loop_
_entity.id
_entity.type
_entity.pdbx_description
1 polymer ?
#
loop_
_entity_poly.entity_id
_entity_poly.type
_entity_poly.pdbx_seq_one_letter_code
_entity_poly.pdbx_strand_id
1 'polypeptide(L)'
;MLEFRCLVIMFFDKTGKKLTKKEVFQKIKNRLFNIFLEFEVFLLHLVGSLPSHHLRRFFYRLAGVKIGKGSTIHMGARFYDPRNISIGEDSIIGEGVVLDGRDKLIIGNHVDIASEVMIYNSEHDFNDPYFLAKNAPVLIEDYVFIGPRAIILPGVKIGKGAVVAAGAVVTKDVVPFSVVGGVPAKIIGERKIKNLSYKLGRARWFR
;
A
#
# COMPACT_ATOMS: atom_id res chain seq x y z
N MET A 1 18.96 50.81 -30.94
CA MET A 1 19.07 49.37 -31.24
C MET A 1 18.89 48.61 -29.94
N LEU A 2 17.64 48.12 -29.69
CA LEU A 2 17.32 47.37 -28.48
C LEU A 2 17.71 45.92 -28.71
N GLU A 3 18.80 45.47 -28.08
CA GLU A 3 19.14 44.03 -28.04
C GLU A 3 18.14 43.28 -27.17
N PHE A 4 17.24 42.54 -27.77
CA PHE A 4 16.45 41.53 -27.10
C PHE A 4 17.39 40.37 -26.69
N ARG A 5 17.92 40.41 -25.47
CA ARG A 5 18.57 39.25 -24.90
C ARG A 5 17.47 38.20 -24.63
N CYS A 6 17.45 37.18 -25.47
CA CYS A 6 16.61 36.02 -25.30
C CYS A 6 16.97 35.34 -23.94
N LEU A 7 16.10 35.48 -22.93
CA LEU A 7 16.33 34.89 -21.64
C LEU A 7 16.18 33.38 -21.80
N VAL A 8 17.28 32.67 -21.96
CA VAL A 8 17.28 31.20 -22.02
C VAL A 8 17.10 30.70 -20.59
N ILE A 9 15.86 30.37 -20.23
CA ILE A 9 15.57 29.74 -18.94
C ILE A 9 16.20 28.34 -18.95
N MET A 10 17.22 28.13 -18.12
CA MET A 10 17.88 26.84 -17.93
C MET A 10 17.28 26.13 -16.71
N PHE A 11 16.88 24.89 -16.89
CA PHE A 11 16.36 24.04 -15.83
C PHE A 11 17.42 23.02 -15.42
N PHE A 12 17.58 22.80 -14.11
CA PHE A 12 18.49 21.82 -13.53
C PHE A 12 17.70 20.83 -12.66
N ASP A 13 18.16 19.61 -12.56
CA ASP A 13 17.63 18.65 -11.60
C ASP A 13 18.27 18.83 -10.20
N LYS A 14 17.85 18.02 -9.24
CA LYS A 14 18.40 18.08 -7.87
C LYS A 14 19.87 17.68 -7.76
N THR A 15 20.45 17.08 -8.80
CA THR A 15 21.86 16.70 -8.86
C THR A 15 22.71 17.78 -9.54
N GLY A 16 22.10 18.90 -9.99
CA GLY A 16 22.78 19.96 -10.75
C GLY A 16 22.92 19.68 -12.24
N LYS A 17 22.38 18.57 -12.76
CA LYS A 17 22.41 18.26 -14.19
C LYS A 17 21.44 19.16 -14.95
N LYS A 18 21.94 19.83 -16.02
CA LYS A 18 21.10 20.61 -16.92
C LYS A 18 20.11 19.71 -17.67
N LEU A 19 18.84 20.10 -17.65
CA LEU A 19 17.75 19.36 -18.29
C LEU A 19 17.56 19.80 -19.74
N THR A 20 17.32 18.85 -20.62
CA THR A 20 16.83 19.08 -21.98
C THR A 20 15.36 19.49 -21.95
N LYS A 21 14.87 20.14 -23.04
CA LYS A 21 13.45 20.50 -23.16
C LYS A 21 12.52 19.31 -23.01
N LYS A 22 12.90 18.12 -23.51
CA LYS A 22 12.14 16.87 -23.38
C LYS A 22 12.06 16.40 -21.92
N GLU A 23 13.17 16.45 -21.20
CA GLU A 23 13.22 16.10 -19.77
C GLU A 23 12.38 17.08 -18.94
N VAL A 24 12.43 18.37 -19.23
CA VAL A 24 11.58 19.39 -18.57
C VAL A 24 10.10 19.09 -18.81
N PHE A 25 9.70 18.85 -20.06
CA PHE A 25 8.31 18.51 -20.40
C PHE A 25 7.84 17.25 -19.67
N GLN A 26 8.68 16.19 -19.64
CA GLN A 26 8.37 14.96 -18.92
C GLN A 26 8.20 15.21 -17.41
N LYS A 27 9.06 16.04 -16.81
CA LYS A 27 8.94 16.43 -15.39
C LYS A 27 7.64 17.19 -15.11
N ILE A 28 7.26 18.11 -15.99
CA ILE A 28 5.98 18.84 -15.87
C ILE A 28 4.81 17.87 -15.95
N LYS A 29 4.79 16.98 -16.94
CA LYS A 29 3.75 15.96 -17.08
C LYS A 29 3.63 15.08 -15.83
N ASN A 30 4.77 14.60 -15.32
CA ASN A 30 4.82 13.79 -14.11
C ASN A 30 4.30 14.59 -12.90
N ARG A 31 4.64 15.88 -12.79
CA ARG A 31 4.15 16.73 -11.68
C ARG A 31 2.64 16.93 -11.73
N LEU A 32 2.09 17.20 -12.91
CA LEU A 32 0.64 17.33 -13.10
C LEU A 32 -0.08 16.02 -12.76
N PHE A 33 0.47 14.88 -13.20
CA PHE A 33 -0.05 13.58 -12.87
C PHE A 33 -0.04 13.32 -11.35
N ASN A 34 1.05 13.66 -10.67
CA ASN A 34 1.15 13.49 -9.22
C ASN A 34 0.15 14.38 -8.46
N ILE A 35 -0.05 15.64 -8.90
CA ILE A 35 -1.08 16.52 -8.32
C ILE A 35 -2.47 15.91 -8.46
N PHE A 36 -2.79 15.33 -9.64
CA PHE A 36 -4.06 14.66 -9.85
C PHE A 36 -4.21 13.43 -8.95
N LEU A 37 -3.15 12.61 -8.82
CA LEU A 37 -3.12 11.46 -7.93
C LEU A 37 -3.27 11.88 -6.45
N GLU A 38 -2.57 12.93 -6.03
CA GLU A 38 -2.68 13.47 -4.66
C GLU A 38 -4.13 13.90 -4.37
N PHE A 39 -4.79 14.54 -5.34
CA PHE A 39 -6.20 14.93 -5.22
C PHE A 39 -7.13 13.71 -5.18
N GLU A 40 -6.92 12.71 -6.04
CA GLU A 40 -7.67 11.44 -6.01
C GLU A 40 -7.54 10.75 -4.65
N VAL A 41 -6.33 10.62 -4.12
CA VAL A 41 -6.07 10.03 -2.80
C VAL A 41 -6.77 10.83 -1.69
N PHE A 42 -6.76 12.17 -1.75
CA PHE A 42 -7.52 13.00 -0.83
C PHE A 42 -9.02 12.67 -0.87
N LEU A 43 -9.62 12.56 -2.05
CA LEU A 43 -11.02 12.17 -2.20
C LEU A 43 -11.29 10.77 -1.64
N LEU A 44 -10.38 9.80 -1.86
CA LEU A 44 -10.52 8.45 -1.30
C LEU A 44 -10.47 8.45 0.24
N HIS A 45 -9.70 9.35 0.86
CA HIS A 45 -9.70 9.50 2.31
C HIS A 45 -11.05 10.02 2.83
N LEU A 46 -11.68 10.96 2.13
CA LEU A 46 -13.04 11.42 2.45
C LEU A 46 -14.06 10.28 2.29
N VAL A 47 -13.98 9.53 1.19
CA VAL A 47 -14.80 8.33 0.95
C VAL A 47 -14.58 7.30 2.05
N GLY A 48 -13.37 7.16 2.57
CA GLY A 48 -13.04 6.27 3.68
C GLY A 48 -13.85 6.51 4.94
N SER A 49 -14.36 7.72 5.15
CA SER A 49 -15.21 8.08 6.29
C SER A 49 -16.70 7.74 6.09
N LEU A 50 -17.11 7.28 4.89
CA LEU A 50 -18.49 6.91 4.64
C LEU A 50 -18.85 5.61 5.39
N PRO A 51 -20.00 5.53 6.08
CA PRO A 51 -20.36 4.34 6.87
C PRO A 51 -20.71 3.12 6.02
N SER A 52 -21.03 3.29 4.73
CA SER A 52 -21.41 2.22 3.83
C SER A 52 -20.19 1.60 3.14
N HIS A 53 -19.86 0.33 3.47
CA HIS A 53 -18.79 -0.40 2.79
C HIS A 53 -19.07 -0.63 1.29
N HIS A 54 -20.35 -0.63 0.85
CA HIS A 54 -20.69 -0.74 -0.57
C HIS A 54 -20.26 0.50 -1.34
N LEU A 55 -20.55 1.70 -0.80
CA LEU A 55 -20.11 2.95 -1.41
C LEU A 55 -18.59 3.07 -1.42
N ARG A 56 -17.91 2.75 -0.29
CA ARG A 56 -16.46 2.76 -0.24
C ARG A 56 -15.85 1.85 -1.30
N ARG A 57 -16.30 0.59 -1.42
CA ARG A 57 -15.81 -0.35 -2.45
C ARG A 57 -16.05 0.15 -3.87
N PHE A 58 -17.19 0.79 -4.13
CA PHE A 58 -17.48 1.36 -5.45
C PHE A 58 -16.43 2.40 -5.83
N PHE A 59 -16.20 3.39 -4.98
CA PHE A 59 -15.22 4.45 -5.25
C PHE A 59 -13.77 3.93 -5.28
N TYR A 60 -13.40 2.99 -4.41
CA TYR A 60 -12.08 2.39 -4.43
C TYR A 60 -11.83 1.60 -5.73
N ARG A 61 -12.83 0.89 -6.24
CA ARG A 61 -12.72 0.22 -7.55
C ARG A 61 -12.61 1.22 -8.70
N LEU A 62 -13.35 2.31 -8.63
CA LEU A 62 -13.26 3.38 -9.63
C LEU A 62 -11.87 4.01 -9.67
N ALA A 63 -11.21 4.14 -8.52
CA ALA A 63 -9.83 4.58 -8.40
C ALA A 63 -8.79 3.51 -8.78
N GLY A 64 -9.21 2.32 -9.19
CA GLY A 64 -8.33 1.27 -9.69
C GLY A 64 -7.97 0.15 -8.70
N VAL A 65 -8.43 0.19 -7.44
CA VAL A 65 -8.23 -0.93 -6.50
C VAL A 65 -9.00 -2.15 -6.99
N LYS A 66 -8.32 -3.27 -7.16
CA LYS A 66 -8.96 -4.55 -7.47
C LYS A 66 -9.45 -5.18 -6.18
N ILE A 67 -10.77 -5.41 -6.06
CA ILE A 67 -11.37 -5.97 -4.83
C ILE A 67 -12.21 -7.18 -5.21
N GLY A 68 -11.83 -8.35 -4.71
CA GLY A 68 -12.52 -9.62 -4.92
C GLY A 68 -13.93 -9.67 -4.29
N LYS A 69 -14.66 -10.73 -4.63
CA LYS A 69 -16.02 -10.97 -4.13
C LYS A 69 -15.98 -11.20 -2.61
N GLY A 70 -16.93 -10.62 -1.89
CA GLY A 70 -17.04 -10.79 -0.44
C GLY A 70 -16.06 -9.96 0.39
N SER A 71 -14.99 -9.43 -0.19
CA SER A 71 -14.01 -8.65 0.55
C SER A 71 -14.52 -7.27 0.94
N THR A 72 -14.06 -6.81 2.10
CA THR A 72 -14.48 -5.54 2.69
C THR A 72 -13.30 -4.72 3.15
N ILE A 73 -13.46 -3.40 3.04
CA ILE A 73 -12.49 -2.44 3.56
C ILE A 73 -13.24 -1.57 4.57
N HIS A 74 -12.81 -1.60 5.83
CA HIS A 74 -13.42 -0.82 6.90
C HIS A 74 -13.15 0.67 6.77
N MET A 75 -13.74 1.48 7.65
CA MET A 75 -13.59 2.93 7.61
C MET A 75 -12.15 3.37 7.89
N GLY A 76 -11.78 4.56 7.41
CA GLY A 76 -10.48 5.16 7.69
C GLY A 76 -9.30 4.54 6.93
N ALA A 77 -9.51 3.60 5.99
CA ALA A 77 -8.43 3.08 5.17
C ALA A 77 -7.75 4.21 4.37
N ARG A 78 -6.42 4.20 4.34
CA ARG A 78 -5.58 5.18 3.65
C ARG A 78 -4.83 4.52 2.50
N PHE A 79 -4.70 5.22 1.40
CA PHE A 79 -4.06 4.72 0.18
C PHE A 79 -2.90 5.62 -0.24
N TYR A 80 -1.84 4.98 -0.79
CA TYR A 80 -0.86 5.62 -1.66
C TYR A 80 -0.91 4.89 -3.00
N ASP A 81 -1.22 5.58 -4.11
CA ASP A 81 -1.44 5.05 -5.45
C ASP A 81 -2.35 3.79 -5.49
N PRO A 82 -3.66 3.93 -5.51
CA PRO A 82 -4.61 2.81 -5.38
C PRO A 82 -4.55 1.79 -6.53
N ARG A 83 -4.00 2.17 -7.69
CA ARG A 83 -4.04 1.37 -8.94
C ARG A 83 -3.24 0.07 -8.89
N ASN A 84 -2.23 -0.01 -8.02
CA ASN A 84 -1.38 -1.18 -7.89
C ASN A 84 -1.83 -2.13 -6.76
N ILE A 85 -3.00 -1.87 -6.14
CA ILE A 85 -3.52 -2.65 -5.02
C ILE A 85 -4.52 -3.68 -5.53
N SER A 86 -4.30 -4.95 -5.17
CA SER A 86 -5.18 -6.06 -5.47
C SER A 86 -5.51 -6.84 -4.20
N ILE A 87 -6.80 -7.02 -3.92
CA ILE A 87 -7.34 -7.75 -2.78
C ILE A 87 -8.16 -8.91 -3.33
N GLY A 88 -7.87 -10.12 -2.89
CA GLY A 88 -8.56 -11.35 -3.26
C GLY A 88 -9.99 -11.42 -2.73
N GLU A 89 -10.57 -12.61 -2.71
CA GLU A 89 -11.93 -12.86 -2.26
C GLU A 89 -12.01 -13.05 -0.75
N ASP A 90 -13.17 -12.71 -0.16
CA ASP A 90 -13.51 -12.94 1.25
C ASP A 90 -12.42 -12.46 2.23
N SER A 91 -11.77 -11.33 1.91
CA SER A 91 -10.72 -10.72 2.74
C SER A 91 -11.24 -9.48 3.45
N ILE A 92 -10.77 -9.25 4.68
CA ILE A 92 -11.16 -8.12 5.51
C ILE A 92 -9.95 -7.21 5.70
N ILE A 93 -10.13 -5.94 5.36
CA ILE A 93 -9.17 -4.86 5.65
C ILE A 93 -9.75 -4.04 6.79
N GLY A 94 -9.09 -4.06 7.93
CA GLY A 94 -9.51 -3.42 9.16
C GLY A 94 -9.56 -1.89 9.10
N GLU A 95 -10.05 -1.31 10.17
CA GLU A 95 -10.18 0.15 10.31
C GLU A 95 -8.80 0.83 10.38
N GLY A 96 -8.65 1.97 9.68
CA GLY A 96 -7.43 2.76 9.72
C GLY A 96 -6.20 2.13 9.07
N VAL A 97 -6.36 1.04 8.30
CA VAL A 97 -5.25 0.37 7.62
C VAL A 97 -4.65 1.28 6.56
N VAL A 98 -3.31 1.29 6.47
CA VAL A 98 -2.56 1.96 5.40
C VAL A 98 -2.17 0.93 4.34
N LEU A 99 -2.56 1.18 3.09
CA LEU A 99 -2.28 0.36 1.92
C LEU A 99 -1.44 1.16 0.93
N ASP A 100 -0.18 0.82 0.79
CA ASP A 100 0.74 1.51 -0.12
C ASP A 100 0.83 0.77 -1.46
N GLY A 101 0.33 1.40 -2.50
CA GLY A 101 0.37 0.89 -3.88
C GLY A 101 1.39 1.64 -4.76
N ARG A 102 2.41 2.29 -4.20
CA ARG A 102 3.51 2.87 -4.98
C ARG A 102 4.32 1.80 -5.72
N ASP A 103 4.25 0.56 -5.25
CA ASP A 103 4.55 -0.66 -5.99
C ASP A 103 3.39 -1.65 -5.83
N LYS A 104 3.48 -2.85 -6.39
CA LYS A 104 2.42 -3.86 -6.32
C LYS A 104 2.17 -4.30 -4.88
N LEU A 105 0.93 -4.12 -4.41
CA LEU A 105 0.42 -4.72 -3.17
C LEU A 105 -0.61 -5.79 -3.55
N ILE A 106 -0.28 -7.05 -3.29
CA ILE A 106 -1.15 -8.18 -3.60
C ILE A 106 -1.56 -8.84 -2.29
N ILE A 107 -2.85 -8.82 -2.00
CA ILE A 107 -3.46 -9.46 -0.85
C ILE A 107 -4.33 -10.61 -1.37
N GLY A 108 -4.07 -11.82 -0.89
CA GLY A 108 -4.74 -13.06 -1.28
C GLY A 108 -6.18 -13.17 -0.81
N ASN A 109 -6.70 -14.39 -0.85
CA ASN A 109 -8.07 -14.73 -0.45
C ASN A 109 -8.11 -15.06 1.04
N HIS A 110 -9.27 -14.80 1.69
CA HIS A 110 -9.51 -15.13 3.10
C HIS A 110 -8.44 -14.52 4.04
N VAL A 111 -7.89 -13.37 3.68
CA VAL A 111 -6.91 -12.63 4.48
C VAL A 111 -7.63 -11.71 5.45
N ASP A 112 -7.24 -11.76 6.72
CA ASP A 112 -7.75 -10.83 7.74
C ASP A 112 -6.63 -9.89 8.19
N ILE A 113 -6.77 -8.63 7.85
CA ILE A 113 -5.88 -7.54 8.26
C ILE A 113 -6.62 -6.73 9.32
N ALA A 114 -6.13 -6.78 10.55
CA ALA A 114 -6.73 -6.09 11.68
C ALA A 114 -6.53 -4.56 11.60
N SER A 115 -7.13 -3.84 12.54
CA SER A 115 -7.11 -2.37 12.55
C SER A 115 -5.69 -1.79 12.68
N GLU A 116 -5.49 -0.63 12.03
CA GLU A 116 -4.27 0.19 12.10
C GLU A 116 -2.99 -0.52 11.61
N VAL A 117 -3.12 -1.58 10.83
CA VAL A 117 -1.98 -2.21 10.16
C VAL A 117 -1.44 -1.26 9.09
N MET A 118 -0.13 -1.16 8.98
CA MET A 118 0.55 -0.34 7.97
C MET A 118 1.34 -1.23 7.03
N ILE A 119 1.03 -1.16 5.73
CA ILE A 119 1.75 -1.90 4.67
C ILE A 119 2.39 -0.87 3.77
N TYR A 120 3.71 -0.86 3.71
CA TYR A 120 4.50 0.06 2.92
C TYR A 120 5.24 -0.66 1.80
N ASN A 121 5.17 -0.09 0.59
CA ASN A 121 5.87 -0.56 -0.60
C ASN A 121 7.03 0.35 -0.99
N SER A 122 7.30 1.39 -0.22
CA SER A 122 8.32 2.38 -0.53
C SER A 122 9.03 2.84 0.73
N GLU A 123 10.33 2.95 0.64
CA GLU A 123 11.20 3.55 1.65
C GLU A 123 12.28 4.41 0.96
N HIS A 124 12.94 5.27 1.71
CA HIS A 124 14.09 5.99 1.19
C HIS A 124 15.38 5.24 1.50
N ASP A 125 16.28 5.16 0.51
CA ASP A 125 17.64 4.68 0.77
C ASP A 125 18.44 5.75 1.49
N PHE A 126 18.60 5.58 2.78
CA PHE A 126 19.38 6.52 3.61
C PHE A 126 20.89 6.48 3.35
N ASN A 127 21.38 5.48 2.59
CA ASN A 127 22.76 5.41 2.12
C ASN A 127 22.95 6.00 0.72
N ASP A 128 21.86 6.35 0.02
CA ASP A 128 21.94 7.02 -1.27
C ASP A 128 22.21 8.52 -1.04
N PRO A 129 23.23 9.12 -1.72
CA PRO A 129 23.58 10.53 -1.53
C PRO A 129 22.47 11.51 -1.94
N TYR A 130 21.50 11.06 -2.72
CA TYR A 130 20.33 11.84 -3.12
C TYR A 130 19.05 11.43 -2.37
N PHE A 131 19.16 10.53 -1.39
CA PHE A 131 18.04 10.04 -0.60
C PHE A 131 16.88 9.53 -1.49
N LEU A 132 17.22 8.72 -2.50
CA LEU A 132 16.26 8.22 -3.46
C LEU A 132 15.28 7.24 -2.83
N ALA A 133 14.02 7.29 -3.28
CA ALA A 133 13.03 6.30 -2.90
C ALA A 133 13.30 4.96 -3.61
N LYS A 134 13.20 3.87 -2.88
CA LYS A 134 13.18 2.49 -3.37
C LYS A 134 11.80 1.91 -3.16
N ASN A 135 11.22 1.37 -4.23
CA ASN A 135 9.93 0.69 -4.17
C ASN A 135 10.17 -0.82 -4.30
N ALA A 136 9.40 -1.60 -3.55
CA ALA A 136 9.40 -3.05 -3.65
C ALA A 136 8.00 -3.60 -3.36
N PRO A 137 7.56 -4.64 -4.11
CA PRO A 137 6.22 -5.19 -3.96
C PRO A 137 6.05 -5.91 -2.62
N VAL A 138 4.83 -5.87 -2.08
CA VAL A 138 4.43 -6.70 -0.93
C VAL A 138 3.41 -7.73 -1.38
N LEU A 139 3.65 -8.99 -1.01
CA LEU A 139 2.77 -10.11 -1.31
C LEU A 139 2.28 -10.76 -0.01
N ILE A 140 0.97 -10.80 0.18
CA ILE A 140 0.30 -11.48 1.29
C ILE A 140 -0.53 -12.63 0.69
N GLU A 141 -0.13 -13.85 0.99
CA GLU A 141 -0.80 -15.04 0.46
C GLU A 141 -2.11 -15.34 1.19
N ASP A 142 -2.84 -16.36 0.73
CA ASP A 142 -4.16 -16.73 1.24
C ASP A 142 -4.13 -17.10 2.73
N TYR A 143 -5.24 -16.83 3.43
CA TYR A 143 -5.48 -17.21 4.83
C TYR A 143 -4.49 -16.60 5.84
N VAL A 144 -3.78 -15.56 5.46
CA VAL A 144 -2.92 -14.82 6.38
C VAL A 144 -3.76 -14.02 7.36
N PHE A 145 -3.33 -13.98 8.62
CA PHE A 145 -3.84 -13.06 9.63
C PHE A 145 -2.76 -12.07 10.04
N ILE A 146 -3.08 -10.78 9.99
CA ILE A 146 -2.18 -9.72 10.45
C ILE A 146 -2.85 -9.00 11.62
N GLY A 147 -2.26 -9.14 12.79
CA GLY A 147 -2.71 -8.52 14.03
C GLY A 147 -2.62 -7.00 14.00
N PRO A 148 -3.40 -6.30 14.86
CA PRO A 148 -3.51 -4.85 14.84
C PRO A 148 -2.16 -4.15 15.06
N ARG A 149 -2.01 -2.99 14.40
CA ARG A 149 -0.80 -2.14 14.48
C ARG A 149 0.49 -2.80 14.01
N ALA A 150 0.43 -3.93 13.29
CA ALA A 150 1.62 -4.49 12.67
C ALA A 150 2.07 -3.60 11.49
N ILE A 151 3.38 -3.61 11.22
CA ILE A 151 3.99 -2.87 10.12
C ILE A 151 4.66 -3.87 9.19
N ILE A 152 4.32 -3.82 7.90
CA ILE A 152 4.93 -4.64 6.85
C ILE A 152 5.80 -3.74 5.98
N LEU A 153 7.08 -4.05 5.88
CA LEU A 153 8.05 -3.26 5.13
C LEU A 153 8.10 -3.66 3.65
N PRO A 154 8.66 -2.79 2.78
CA PRO A 154 8.78 -3.05 1.36
C PRO A 154 9.50 -4.36 1.03
N GLY A 155 9.05 -5.07 -0.01
CA GLY A 155 9.66 -6.30 -0.50
C GLY A 155 9.29 -7.57 0.26
N VAL A 156 8.48 -7.48 1.32
CA VAL A 156 8.11 -8.63 2.16
C VAL A 156 7.06 -9.51 1.48
N LYS A 157 7.30 -10.82 1.53
CA LYS A 157 6.32 -11.85 1.21
C LYS A 157 5.84 -12.54 2.50
N ILE A 158 4.51 -12.57 2.74
CA ILE A 158 3.90 -13.30 3.85
C ILE A 158 3.24 -14.56 3.29
N GLY A 159 3.78 -15.72 3.67
CA GLY A 159 3.36 -17.02 3.15
C GLY A 159 1.98 -17.44 3.66
N LYS A 160 1.32 -18.33 2.89
CA LYS A 160 -0.03 -18.84 3.13
C LYS A 160 -0.24 -19.26 4.58
N GLY A 161 -1.35 -18.81 5.16
CA GLY A 161 -1.75 -19.19 6.51
C GLY A 161 -0.84 -18.69 7.63
N ALA A 162 0.14 -17.84 7.34
CA ALA A 162 0.98 -17.24 8.37
C ALA A 162 0.18 -16.27 9.25
N VAL A 163 0.70 -16.02 10.44
CA VAL A 163 0.13 -15.12 11.43
C VAL A 163 1.19 -14.10 11.84
N VAL A 164 0.85 -12.83 11.70
CA VAL A 164 1.67 -11.72 12.21
C VAL A 164 1.02 -11.22 13.50
N ALA A 165 1.74 -11.26 14.60
CA ALA A 165 1.26 -10.81 15.89
C ALA A 165 1.03 -9.28 15.92
N ALA A 166 0.18 -8.82 16.82
CA ALA A 166 -0.08 -7.40 17.03
C ALA A 166 1.22 -6.61 17.32
N GLY A 167 1.35 -5.43 16.71
CA GLY A 167 2.50 -4.54 16.90
C GLY A 167 3.83 -5.04 16.32
N ALA A 168 3.84 -6.14 15.57
CA ALA A 168 5.05 -6.66 14.95
C ALA A 168 5.54 -5.78 13.79
N VAL A 169 6.86 -5.67 13.60
CA VAL A 169 7.48 -5.03 12.43
C VAL A 169 8.15 -6.09 11.56
N VAL A 170 7.50 -6.43 10.44
CA VAL A 170 7.95 -7.48 9.53
C VAL A 170 8.91 -6.88 8.51
N THR A 171 10.18 -7.27 8.59
CA THR A 171 11.29 -6.77 7.76
C THR A 171 11.83 -7.81 6.78
N LYS A 172 11.34 -9.06 6.84
CA LYS A 172 11.78 -10.20 6.02
C LYS A 172 10.60 -11.09 5.71
N ASP A 173 10.76 -11.93 4.70
CA ASP A 173 9.74 -12.91 4.33
C ASP A 173 9.32 -13.81 5.49
N VAL A 174 8.03 -14.10 5.53
CA VAL A 174 7.40 -14.96 6.53
C VAL A 174 7.00 -16.27 5.89
N VAL A 175 7.55 -17.38 6.39
CA VAL A 175 7.26 -18.70 5.84
C VAL A 175 5.80 -19.12 6.10
N PRO A 176 5.19 -19.94 5.22
CA PRO A 176 3.81 -20.39 5.38
C PRO A 176 3.57 -21.00 6.78
N PHE A 177 2.39 -20.74 7.32
CA PHE A 177 1.90 -21.26 8.62
C PHE A 177 2.74 -20.87 9.85
N SER A 178 3.76 -20.04 9.71
CA SER A 178 4.49 -19.55 10.88
C SER A 178 3.72 -18.45 11.62
N VAL A 179 3.99 -18.30 12.89
CA VAL A 179 3.55 -17.19 13.74
C VAL A 179 4.78 -16.33 14.02
N VAL A 180 4.74 -15.06 13.60
CA VAL A 180 5.84 -14.10 13.80
C VAL A 180 5.40 -12.94 14.69
N GLY A 181 6.33 -12.39 15.48
CA GLY A 181 6.06 -11.25 16.36
C GLY A 181 7.31 -10.53 16.78
N GLY A 182 7.15 -9.32 17.33
CA GLY A 182 8.23 -8.47 17.83
C GLY A 182 8.77 -7.46 16.83
N VAL A 183 9.79 -6.69 17.22
CA VAL A 183 10.45 -5.63 16.44
C VAL A 183 11.97 -5.86 16.50
N PRO A 184 12.61 -6.29 15.40
CA PRO A 184 12.00 -6.84 14.18
C PRO A 184 11.29 -8.18 14.45
N ALA A 185 10.30 -8.52 13.61
CA ALA A 185 9.54 -9.75 13.77
C ALA A 185 10.41 -11.00 13.60
N LYS A 186 10.23 -11.95 14.51
CA LYS A 186 10.87 -13.27 14.50
C LYS A 186 9.82 -14.36 14.64
N ILE A 187 10.13 -15.58 14.23
CA ILE A 187 9.26 -16.74 14.43
C ILE A 187 9.14 -16.98 15.95
N ILE A 188 7.90 -16.94 16.44
CA ILE A 188 7.54 -17.20 17.85
C ILE A 188 6.67 -18.46 18.00
N GLY A 189 6.27 -19.06 16.89
CA GLY A 189 5.44 -20.26 16.91
C GLY A 189 5.03 -20.69 15.50
N GLU A 190 4.12 -21.64 15.46
CA GLU A 190 3.56 -22.20 14.23
C GLU A 190 2.05 -22.39 14.37
N ARG A 191 1.33 -22.15 13.26
CA ARG A 191 -0.11 -22.38 13.19
C ARG A 191 -0.40 -23.89 13.15
N LYS A 192 -1.11 -24.40 14.17
CA LYS A 192 -1.38 -25.83 14.32
C LYS A 192 -2.29 -26.39 13.22
N ILE A 193 -3.32 -25.60 12.83
CA ILE A 193 -4.29 -26.00 11.80
C ILE A 193 -3.73 -25.63 10.43
N LYS A 194 -3.48 -26.64 9.59
CA LYS A 194 -2.94 -26.47 8.22
C LYS A 194 -4.03 -26.53 7.14
N ASN A 195 -5.12 -27.25 7.40
CA ASN A 195 -6.25 -27.31 6.47
C ASN A 195 -7.20 -26.14 6.72
N LEU A 196 -6.98 -25.06 5.97
CA LEU A 196 -7.71 -23.80 6.12
C LEU A 196 -8.85 -23.74 5.10
N SER A 197 -10.08 -23.68 5.59
CA SER A 197 -11.29 -23.62 4.76
C SER A 197 -12.36 -22.65 5.31
N TYR A 198 -11.99 -21.82 6.30
CA TYR A 198 -12.92 -20.87 6.88
C TYR A 198 -13.22 -19.70 5.95
N LYS A 199 -14.39 -19.09 6.19
CA LYS A 199 -14.78 -17.81 5.60
C LYS A 199 -14.83 -16.75 6.70
N LEU A 200 -14.41 -15.54 6.37
CA LEU A 200 -14.33 -14.44 7.33
C LEU A 200 -15.70 -13.81 7.64
N GLY A 201 -16.67 -14.05 6.76
CA GLY A 201 -18.04 -13.69 7.03
C GLY A 201 -18.45 -12.32 6.54
N ARG A 202 -19.52 -11.76 7.13
CA ARG A 202 -20.15 -10.52 6.64
C ARG A 202 -19.45 -9.28 7.15
N ALA A 203 -19.32 -8.29 6.26
CA ALA A 203 -18.96 -6.94 6.64
C ALA A 203 -19.94 -6.37 7.66
N ARG A 204 -19.42 -5.72 8.68
CA ARG A 204 -20.23 -4.98 9.64
C ARG A 204 -20.61 -3.63 9.05
N TRP A 205 -21.85 -3.19 9.34
CA TRP A 205 -22.29 -1.83 9.04
C TRP A 205 -21.59 -0.82 9.96
N PHE A 206 -21.36 0.36 9.45
CA PHE A 206 -20.75 1.49 10.19
C PHE A 206 -19.31 1.23 10.70
N ARG A 207 -18.57 0.36 10.03
CA ARG A 207 -17.15 0.13 10.26
C ARG A 207 -16.32 0.20 8.99
#